data_1d2436628692bc4c052f4f5a4d5fdae4
#
_entry.id   1d2436628692bc4c052f4f5a4d5fdae4
#
_cell.length_a   1.000
_cell.length_b   1.000
_cell.length_c   1.000
_cell.angle_alpha   90.00
_cell.angle_beta   90.00
_cell.angle_gamma   90.00
#
_symmetry.space_group_name_H-M   'P 1'
#
loop_
_entity.id
_entity.type
_entity.pdbx_description
1 polymer ?
#
loop_
_entity_poly.entity_id
_entity_poly.type
_entity_poly.pdbx_seq_one_letter_code
_entity_poly.pdbx_strand_id
1 'polypeptide(L)'
;MKQIEVVAAIIRKGDKIFASQRGYGDWKDWWEFPGGKMEAGETPEEALKREIREELSTEISVDKYLCTVEYDYPKFHLTMHCYICSLLTEALHLNEHEAAKWLTKNELENVRWLPADLKVIQELKCLKENANDGSRGDPC
;
A
#
# COMPACT_ATOMS: atom_id res chain seq x y z
N MET A 1 21.98 11.47 1.65
CA MET A 1 20.90 10.95 0.81
C MET A 1 19.57 11.53 1.25
N LYS A 2 18.75 11.88 0.30
CA LYS A 2 17.46 12.46 0.62
C LYS A 2 16.57 11.44 1.32
N GLN A 3 15.84 11.91 2.34
CA GLN A 3 14.93 11.06 3.08
C GLN A 3 13.51 11.38 2.68
N ILE A 4 12.72 10.39 2.32
CA ILE A 4 11.32 10.58 1.94
C ILE A 4 10.46 9.67 2.80
N GLU A 5 9.47 10.25 3.45
CA GLU A 5 8.55 9.51 4.30
C GLU A 5 7.16 9.49 3.67
N VAL A 6 6.63 8.30 3.46
CA VAL A 6 5.34 8.12 2.79
C VAL A 6 4.45 7.17 3.56
N VAL A 7 3.19 7.16 3.19
CA VAL A 7 2.21 6.21 3.72
C VAL A 7 1.62 5.43 2.57
N ALA A 8 1.21 4.20 2.83
CA ALA A 8 0.63 3.34 1.81
C ALA A 8 -0.59 2.62 2.38
N ALA A 9 -1.64 2.53 1.57
CA ALA A 9 -2.89 1.89 1.97
C ALA A 9 -3.00 0.52 1.31
N ILE A 10 -3.11 -0.51 2.13
CA ILE A 10 -3.42 -1.85 1.65
C ILE A 10 -4.93 -1.98 1.78
N ILE A 11 -5.64 -1.60 0.73
CA ILE A 11 -7.10 -1.55 0.74
C ILE A 11 -7.64 -2.94 0.45
N ARG A 12 -8.37 -3.50 1.40
CA ARG A 12 -8.92 -4.85 1.26
C ARG A 12 -10.41 -4.80 1.01
N LYS A 13 -10.87 -5.72 0.18
CA LYS A 13 -12.28 -5.90 -0.08
C LYS A 13 -12.50 -7.39 -0.22
N GLY A 14 -13.08 -7.99 0.81
CA GLY A 14 -13.18 -9.44 0.85
C GLY A 14 -11.79 -10.06 0.89
N ASP A 15 -11.51 -10.96 -0.02
CA ASP A 15 -10.20 -11.60 -0.09
C ASP A 15 -9.28 -10.93 -1.10
N LYS A 16 -9.62 -9.73 -1.54
CA LYS A 16 -8.83 -9.05 -2.57
C LYS A 16 -8.17 -7.80 -2.04
N ILE A 17 -7.06 -7.44 -2.66
CA ILE A 17 -6.26 -6.28 -2.29
C ILE A 17 -6.10 -5.40 -3.51
N PHE A 18 -6.25 -4.10 -3.33
CA PHE A 18 -6.17 -3.14 -4.42
C PHE A 18 -4.71 -2.83 -4.76
N ALA A 19 -4.40 -2.87 -6.05
CA ALA A 19 -3.08 -2.51 -6.56
C ALA A 19 -3.24 -1.54 -7.70
N SER A 20 -2.34 -0.57 -7.80
CA SER A 20 -2.40 0.42 -8.87
C SER A 20 -1.08 0.50 -9.61
N GLN A 21 -1.15 0.82 -10.90
CA GLN A 21 0.01 0.88 -11.78
C GLN A 21 0.40 2.32 -12.01
N ARG A 22 1.68 2.63 -11.83
CA ARG A 22 2.15 4.00 -12.01
C ARG A 22 2.05 4.38 -13.48
N GLY A 23 1.54 5.59 -13.74
CA GLY A 23 1.32 6.06 -15.10
C GLY A 23 2.38 6.98 -15.63
N TYR A 24 3.36 7.38 -14.83
CA TYR A 24 4.38 8.33 -15.28
C TYR A 24 5.61 8.30 -14.40
N GLY A 25 6.66 8.94 -14.85
CA GLY A 25 7.88 9.11 -14.06
C GLY A 25 8.75 7.89 -14.05
N ASP A 26 9.70 7.90 -13.11
CA ASP A 26 10.55 6.75 -12.87
C ASP A 26 9.66 5.61 -12.41
N TRP A 27 9.95 4.41 -12.82
CA TRP A 27 9.18 3.22 -12.45
C TRP A 27 7.78 3.21 -13.09
N LYS A 28 7.60 3.93 -14.20
CA LYS A 28 6.35 3.85 -14.95
C LYS A 28 6.06 2.39 -15.27
N ASP A 29 4.76 2.02 -15.18
CA ASP A 29 4.25 0.68 -15.44
C ASP A 29 4.52 -0.33 -14.32
N TRP A 30 5.25 0.05 -13.28
CA TRP A 30 5.38 -0.82 -12.12
C TRP A 30 4.18 -0.60 -11.21
N TRP A 31 3.93 -1.57 -10.33
CA TRP A 31 2.74 -1.56 -9.49
C TRP A 31 3.07 -1.18 -8.05
N GLU A 32 2.12 -0.58 -7.35
CA GLU A 32 2.31 -0.11 -6.00
C GLU A 32 0.98 -0.08 -5.26
N PHE A 33 1.06 0.01 -3.93
CA PHE A 33 -0.11 0.33 -3.15
C PHE A 33 -0.31 1.84 -3.18
N PRO A 34 -1.56 2.32 -3.23
CA PRO A 34 -1.79 3.77 -3.28
C PRO A 34 -1.38 4.44 -1.98
N GLY A 35 -0.97 5.69 -2.08
CA GLY A 35 -0.52 6.47 -0.95
C GLY A 35 0.32 7.61 -1.43
N GLY A 36 1.12 8.19 -0.56
CA GLY A 36 1.98 9.30 -0.94
C GLY A 36 2.71 9.90 0.24
N LYS A 37 3.30 11.06 0.01
CA LYS A 37 4.15 11.72 0.99
C LYS A 37 3.34 12.29 2.13
N MET A 38 3.88 12.19 3.34
CA MET A 38 3.31 12.85 4.49
C MET A 38 3.64 14.34 4.43
N GLU A 39 2.69 15.15 4.88
CA GLU A 39 2.92 16.59 4.99
C GLU A 39 3.21 16.93 6.45
N ALA A 40 3.87 18.05 6.64
CA ALA A 40 4.24 18.46 7.99
C ALA A 40 3.00 18.56 8.87
N GLY A 41 3.11 17.99 10.05
CA GLY A 41 2.01 18.07 11.01
C GLY A 41 0.95 17.01 10.88
N GLU A 42 1.03 16.19 9.83
CA GLU A 42 0.04 15.11 9.68
C GLU A 42 0.47 13.87 10.42
N THR A 43 -0.52 13.16 10.98
CA THR A 43 -0.26 11.79 11.42
C THR A 43 -0.27 10.90 10.17
N PRO A 44 0.30 9.70 10.24
CA PRO A 44 0.23 8.78 9.09
C PRO A 44 -1.19 8.52 8.64
N GLU A 45 -2.13 8.38 9.57
CA GLU A 45 -3.51 8.11 9.20
C GLU A 45 -4.15 9.28 8.48
N GLU A 46 -3.86 10.50 8.93
CA GLU A 46 -4.39 11.69 8.27
C GLU A 46 -3.83 11.82 6.86
N ALA A 47 -2.53 11.57 6.73
CA ALA A 47 -1.88 11.63 5.43
C ALA A 47 -2.49 10.61 4.48
N LEU A 48 -2.73 9.41 5.00
CA LEU A 48 -3.25 8.33 4.17
C LEU A 48 -4.65 8.65 3.65
N LYS A 49 -5.52 9.14 4.53
CA LYS A 49 -6.87 9.48 4.10
C LYS A 49 -6.85 10.60 3.06
N ARG A 50 -5.98 11.58 3.25
CA ARG A 50 -5.85 12.67 2.29
C ARG A 50 -5.35 12.17 0.94
N GLU A 51 -4.29 11.35 0.96
CA GLU A 51 -3.72 10.84 -0.29
C GLU A 51 -4.71 9.98 -1.05
N ILE A 52 -5.45 9.12 -0.35
CA ILE A 52 -6.42 8.28 -1.03
C ILE A 52 -7.55 9.11 -1.61
N ARG A 53 -7.98 10.14 -0.89
CA ARG A 53 -9.00 11.03 -1.43
C ARG A 53 -8.51 11.73 -2.70
N GLU A 54 -7.24 12.14 -2.70
CA GLU A 54 -6.67 12.81 -3.88
C GLU A 54 -6.47 11.86 -5.04
N GLU A 55 -5.98 10.66 -4.77
CA GLU A 55 -5.63 9.73 -5.85
C GLU A 55 -6.79 8.91 -6.37
N LEU A 56 -7.73 8.57 -5.51
CA LEU A 56 -8.79 7.64 -5.88
C LEU A 56 -10.19 8.22 -5.71
N SER A 57 -10.29 9.45 -5.24
CA SER A 57 -11.58 10.14 -5.05
C SER A 57 -12.53 9.30 -4.18
N THR A 58 -11.98 8.70 -3.13
CA THR A 58 -12.78 7.85 -2.26
C THR A 58 -12.34 8.02 -0.82
N GLU A 59 -13.17 7.55 0.09
CA GLU A 59 -12.89 7.60 1.52
C GLU A 59 -12.60 6.21 2.05
N ILE A 60 -11.65 6.13 2.97
CA ILE A 60 -11.28 4.85 3.57
C ILE A 60 -11.34 4.94 5.08
N SER A 61 -11.46 3.78 5.72
CA SER A 61 -11.15 3.66 7.13
C SER A 61 -9.79 3.03 7.24
N VAL A 62 -8.99 3.52 8.18
CA VAL A 62 -7.66 2.97 8.44
C VAL A 62 -7.84 1.99 9.59
N ASP A 63 -7.77 0.70 9.28
CA ASP A 63 -8.18 -0.33 10.22
C ASP A 63 -7.06 -0.84 11.11
N LYS A 64 -5.86 -0.96 10.57
CA LYS A 64 -4.79 -1.60 11.32
C LYS A 64 -3.43 -1.26 10.73
N TYR A 65 -2.48 -0.96 11.62
CA TYR A 65 -1.08 -0.80 11.17
C TYR A 65 -0.53 -2.15 10.76
N LEU A 66 0.14 -2.21 9.63
CA LEU A 66 0.74 -3.44 9.16
C LEU A 66 2.24 -3.47 9.38
N CYS A 67 2.96 -2.52 8.83
CA CYS A 67 4.42 -2.51 8.91
C CYS A 67 5.00 -1.19 8.42
N THR A 68 6.28 -0.99 8.69
CA THR A 68 7.02 0.13 8.12
C THR A 68 8.18 -0.46 7.33
N VAL A 69 8.28 -0.05 6.08
CA VAL A 69 9.32 -0.54 5.17
C VAL A 69 10.35 0.55 4.98
N GLU A 70 11.63 0.18 5.04
CA GLU A 70 12.72 1.09 4.73
C GLU A 70 13.42 0.55 3.51
N TYR A 71 13.68 1.40 2.53
CA TYR A 71 14.31 0.95 1.30
C TYR A 71 15.15 2.05 0.67
N ASP A 72 16.34 1.70 0.23
CA ASP A 72 17.23 2.65 -0.44
C ASP A 72 17.07 2.54 -1.94
N TYR A 73 16.39 3.53 -2.51
CA TYR A 73 16.36 3.69 -3.96
C TYR A 73 17.62 4.47 -4.37
N PRO A 74 18.00 4.45 -5.62
CA PRO A 74 19.25 5.10 -6.00
C PRO A 74 19.36 6.56 -5.59
N LYS A 75 18.24 7.28 -5.58
CA LYS A 75 18.28 8.72 -5.32
C LYS A 75 17.79 9.13 -3.95
N PHE A 76 17.23 8.21 -3.18
CA PHE A 76 16.67 8.57 -1.88
C PHE A 76 16.44 7.35 -1.01
N HIS A 77 16.33 7.61 0.29
CA HIS A 77 15.94 6.59 1.25
C HIS A 77 14.45 6.74 1.51
N LEU A 78 13.71 5.66 1.38
CA LEU A 78 12.27 5.67 1.60
C LEU A 78 11.92 5.04 2.92
N THR A 79 11.03 5.70 3.67
CA THR A 79 10.40 5.13 4.85
C THR A 79 8.90 5.11 4.55
N MET A 80 8.30 3.93 4.50
CA MET A 80 6.92 3.78 4.10
C MET A 80 6.11 3.10 5.20
N HIS A 81 5.14 3.82 5.74
CA HIS A 81 4.26 3.30 6.80
C HIS A 81 3.02 2.72 6.15
N CYS A 82 2.75 1.45 6.39
CA CYS A 82 1.71 0.72 5.69
C CYS A 82 0.58 0.34 6.62
N TYR A 83 -0.65 0.57 6.18
CA TYR A 83 -1.84 0.30 6.97
C TYR A 83 -2.85 -0.49 6.16
N ILE A 84 -3.52 -1.42 6.82
CA ILE A 84 -4.63 -2.14 6.21
C ILE A 84 -5.86 -1.27 6.32
N CYS A 85 -6.58 -1.10 5.22
CA CYS A 85 -7.69 -0.17 5.12
C CYS A 85 -8.89 -0.83 4.46
N SER A 86 -10.04 -0.19 4.61
CA SER A 86 -11.28 -0.62 3.98
C SER A 86 -11.91 0.57 3.27
N LEU A 87 -12.64 0.32 2.20
CA LEU A 87 -13.38 1.37 1.52
C LEU A 87 -14.64 1.69 2.31
N LEU A 88 -14.92 2.98 2.48
CA LEU A 88 -16.17 3.41 3.10
C LEU A 88 -17.26 3.57 2.05
N THR A 89 -16.88 3.68 0.77
CA THR A 89 -17.85 3.72 -0.31
C THR A 89 -17.37 2.77 -1.39
N GLU A 90 -18.25 2.42 -2.32
CA GLU A 90 -17.87 1.52 -3.39
C GLU A 90 -17.21 2.24 -4.55
N ALA A 91 -17.37 3.55 -4.63
CA ALA A 91 -16.87 4.29 -5.80
C ALA A 91 -15.42 4.69 -5.59
N LEU A 92 -14.61 4.46 -6.60
CA LEU A 92 -13.27 5.02 -6.62
C LEU A 92 -12.89 5.29 -8.07
N HIS A 93 -12.02 6.27 -8.26
CA HIS A 93 -11.58 6.68 -9.58
C HIS A 93 -10.07 6.82 -9.59
N LEU A 94 -9.45 6.42 -10.69
CA LEU A 94 -8.00 6.54 -10.82
C LEU A 94 -7.70 7.94 -11.35
N ASN A 95 -7.09 8.76 -10.51
CA ASN A 95 -6.75 10.12 -10.91
C ASN A 95 -5.33 10.23 -11.46
N GLU A 96 -4.43 9.38 -10.97
CA GLU A 96 -3.03 9.48 -11.35
C GLU A 96 -2.41 8.18 -11.83
N HIS A 97 -3.12 7.09 -11.74
CA HIS A 97 -2.59 5.78 -12.12
C HIS A 97 -3.16 5.36 -13.47
N GLU A 98 -2.39 4.57 -14.22
CA GLU A 98 -2.86 4.15 -15.52
C GLU A 98 -3.74 2.91 -15.46
N ALA A 99 -3.69 2.14 -14.39
CA ALA A 99 -4.51 0.95 -14.27
C ALA A 99 -4.60 0.52 -12.81
N ALA A 100 -5.56 -0.34 -12.52
CA ALA A 100 -5.72 -0.88 -11.19
C ALA A 100 -6.26 -2.30 -11.27
N LYS A 101 -5.97 -3.09 -10.24
CA LYS A 101 -6.48 -4.45 -10.14
C LYS A 101 -6.82 -4.75 -8.70
N TRP A 102 -7.80 -5.63 -8.52
CA TRP A 102 -8.08 -6.24 -7.24
C TRP A 102 -7.49 -7.65 -7.29
N LEU A 103 -6.53 -7.94 -6.42
CA LEU A 103 -5.78 -9.19 -6.48
C LEU A 103 -6.04 -10.02 -5.24
N THR A 104 -6.27 -11.32 -5.43
CA THR A 104 -6.30 -12.23 -4.29
C THR A 104 -4.87 -12.47 -3.84
N LYS A 105 -4.72 -13.08 -2.66
CA LYS A 105 -3.41 -13.35 -2.12
C LYS A 105 -2.56 -14.19 -3.08
N ASN A 106 -3.19 -15.12 -3.78
CA ASN A 106 -2.47 -15.95 -4.72
C ASN A 106 -2.09 -15.23 -6.00
N GLU A 107 -2.72 -14.09 -6.27
CA GLU A 107 -2.45 -13.32 -7.47
C GLU A 107 -1.47 -12.18 -7.25
N LEU A 108 -1.03 -11.98 -6.01
CA LEU A 108 -0.16 -10.84 -5.71
C LEU A 108 1.13 -10.85 -6.53
N GLU A 109 1.60 -12.01 -6.92
CA GLU A 109 2.83 -12.09 -7.71
C GLU A 109 2.61 -11.93 -9.20
N ASN A 110 1.37 -11.70 -9.63
CA ASN A 110 1.08 -11.55 -11.04
C ASN A 110 1.43 -10.19 -11.61
N VAL A 111 1.81 -9.25 -10.78
CA VAL A 111 2.18 -7.92 -11.25
C VAL A 111 3.58 -7.57 -10.77
N ARG A 112 4.19 -6.60 -11.44
CA ARG A 112 5.56 -6.20 -11.11
C ARG A 112 5.51 -5.08 -10.08
N TRP A 113 5.74 -5.42 -8.83
CA TRP A 113 5.69 -4.45 -7.75
C TRP A 113 6.98 -3.64 -7.66
N LEU A 114 6.85 -2.39 -7.24
CA LEU A 114 8.02 -1.60 -6.88
C LEU A 114 8.79 -2.32 -5.76
N PRO A 115 10.11 -2.17 -5.70
CA PRO A 115 10.90 -2.90 -4.71
C PRO A 115 10.44 -2.74 -3.28
N ALA A 116 10.10 -1.52 -2.85
CA ALA A 116 9.63 -1.32 -1.48
C ALA A 116 8.31 -2.04 -1.24
N ASP A 117 7.43 -2.07 -2.24
CA ASP A 117 6.14 -2.72 -2.11
C ASP A 117 6.26 -4.22 -2.05
N LEU A 118 7.31 -4.79 -2.63
CA LEU A 118 7.55 -6.22 -2.50
C LEU A 118 7.76 -6.61 -1.04
N LYS A 119 8.35 -5.74 -0.24
CA LYS A 119 8.52 -6.03 1.18
C LYS A 119 7.17 -6.08 1.88
N VAL A 120 6.22 -5.25 1.46
CA VAL A 120 4.87 -5.29 1.99
C VAL A 120 4.19 -6.60 1.62
N ILE A 121 4.40 -7.06 0.39
CA ILE A 121 3.82 -8.32 -0.05
C ILE A 121 4.31 -9.46 0.84
N GLN A 122 5.58 -9.44 1.21
CA GLN A 122 6.11 -10.47 2.10
C GLN A 122 5.43 -10.43 3.46
N GLU A 123 5.18 -9.23 3.98
CA GLU A 123 4.46 -9.10 5.25
C GLU A 123 3.03 -9.61 5.13
N LEU A 124 2.38 -9.33 4.02
CA LEU A 124 1.03 -9.80 3.80
C LEU A 124 0.95 -11.31 3.73
N LYS A 125 1.96 -11.93 3.13
CA LYS A 125 1.99 -13.38 3.04
C LYS A 125 2.22 -14.02 4.39
N CYS A 126 2.90 -13.32 5.28
CA CYS A 126 3.12 -13.83 6.61
C CYS A 126 1.90 -13.64 7.50
N LEU A 127 1.01 -12.75 7.14
CA LEU A 127 -0.13 -12.46 7.97
C LEU A 127 -1.10 -13.63 7.90
N LYS A 128 -1.46 -14.18 9.05
CA LYS A 128 -2.39 -15.30 9.06
C LYS A 128 -3.81 -14.81 8.94
N GLU A 129 -4.51 -15.35 7.97
CA GLU A 129 -5.87 -15.01 7.81
C GLU A 129 -6.71 -15.54 8.92
N ASN A 130 -6.37 -16.69 9.46
CA ASN A 130 -7.10 -17.30 10.47
C ASN A 130 -6.54 -16.95 11.72
N ALA A 131 -7.11 -16.13 12.44
CA ALA A 131 -6.56 -15.66 13.64
C ALA A 131 -6.38 -16.73 14.65
N ASN A 132 -7.09 -17.82 14.52
CA ASN A 132 -6.93 -18.82 15.51
C ASN A 132 -5.83 -19.77 15.17
N ASP A 133 -5.10 -19.52 14.16
CA ASP A 133 -3.99 -20.28 13.85
C ASP A 133 -2.90 -19.97 14.79
N GLY A 134 -2.85 -20.34 15.89
CA GLY A 134 -1.94 -19.92 16.86
C GLY A 134 -0.52 -20.08 16.58
N SER A 135 -0.20 -20.50 15.48
CA SER A 135 1.13 -20.69 15.26
C SER A 135 1.78 -19.52 14.82
N ARG A 136 1.68 -18.68 15.21
CA ARG A 136 2.30 -17.73 14.82
C ARG A 136 3.51 -17.62 15.02
N GLY A 137 4.07 -17.11 15.00
CA GLY A 137 5.35 -16.92 15.30
C GLY A 137 6.32 -17.18 14.31
N ASP A 138 6.03 -17.73 13.25
CA ASP A 138 6.94 -17.94 12.34
C ASP A 138 7.21 -16.84 11.53
N PRO A 139 8.39 -16.40 11.32
CA PRO A 139 8.73 -15.38 10.39
C PRO A 139 8.55 -15.91 9.03
N CYS A 140 8.32 -15.12 8.12
CA CYS A 140 8.25 -15.54 6.76
C CYS A 140 9.51 -15.27 6.01
#